data_7d928cb2ad8ac767bc2981dfcf2aad52
#
_entry.id   7d928cb2ad8ac767bc2981dfcf2aad52
#
_cell.length_a   1.000
_cell.length_b   1.000
_cell.length_c   1.000
_cell.angle_alpha   90.00
_cell.angle_beta   90.00
_cell.angle_gamma   90.00
#
_symmetry.space_group_name_H-M   'P 1'
#
loop_
_entity.id
_entity.type
_entity.pdbx_description
1 polymer ?
#
loop_
_entity_poly.entity_id
_entity_poly.type
_entity_poly.pdbx_seq_one_letter_code
_entity_poly.pdbx_strand_id
1 'polypeptide(L)'
;MITDHWAIVQDTERNQWGYTPQRKIGPLDFGMDLADAVAVMAEHGFTAEQHALGPWHSTGRAQRRVEFRGPSPSPRLTRPAVKCYFIEGAGLTCVLVDGLCGPQVTNEGIRLIGRVPSELLQDMESYATEHDTGLRSSPGGDLYVETFEIELGAQRAGDSVASWALFYRTGEIAGTSWDIAPAEVWHHW
;
A
#
# COMPACT_ATOMS: atom_id res chain seq x y z
N MET A 1 18.90 24.75 9.14
CA MET A 1 18.68 23.90 7.96
C MET A 1 17.40 23.13 8.24
N ILE A 2 16.27 23.57 7.69
CA ILE A 2 14.96 22.94 7.90
C ILE A 2 15.03 21.60 7.18
N THR A 3 14.94 20.52 7.94
CA THR A 3 14.82 19.15 7.40
C THR A 3 13.42 19.04 6.78
N ASP A 4 13.36 18.91 5.48
CA ASP A 4 12.11 18.72 4.75
C ASP A 4 11.64 17.26 4.92
N HIS A 5 11.08 16.98 6.11
CA HIS A 5 10.51 15.66 6.46
C HIS A 5 9.23 15.36 5.67
N TRP A 6 8.74 16.33 4.91
CA TRP A 6 7.46 16.29 4.22
C TRP A 6 7.59 16.30 2.70
N ALA A 7 8.82 16.08 2.18
CA ALA A 7 9.04 16.03 0.74
C ALA A 7 8.24 14.87 0.12
N ILE A 8 7.42 15.20 -0.85
CA ILE A 8 6.73 14.22 -1.69
C ILE A 8 7.63 13.94 -2.89
N VAL A 9 7.96 12.67 -3.13
CA VAL A 9 8.69 12.24 -4.32
C VAL A 9 7.85 12.53 -5.54
N GLN A 10 8.44 13.19 -6.54
CA GLN A 10 7.74 13.49 -7.78
C GLN A 10 7.40 12.19 -8.51
N ASP A 11 6.30 12.19 -9.23
CA ASP A 11 5.81 10.99 -9.88
C ASP A 11 6.78 10.39 -10.90
N THR A 12 7.51 11.25 -11.61
CA THR A 12 8.54 10.85 -12.60
C THR A 12 9.77 10.20 -11.96
N GLU A 13 9.96 10.37 -10.66
CA GLU A 13 11.06 9.79 -9.88
C GLU A 13 10.66 8.50 -9.16
N ARG A 14 9.36 8.15 -9.20
CA ARG A 14 8.83 6.92 -8.58
C ARG A 14 9.02 5.73 -9.49
N ASN A 15 9.30 4.57 -8.90
CA ASN A 15 9.15 3.30 -9.60
C ASN A 15 7.70 3.15 -10.08
N GLN A 16 7.50 2.75 -11.32
CA GLN A 16 6.17 2.58 -11.91
C GLN A 16 5.74 1.12 -11.80
N TRP A 17 4.69 0.86 -11.06
CA TRP A 17 4.14 -0.47 -10.77
C TRP A 17 2.73 -0.62 -11.36
N GLY A 18 2.44 -1.80 -11.88
CA GLY A 18 1.07 -2.21 -12.20
C GLY A 18 0.45 -2.98 -11.03
N TYR A 19 -0.86 -2.93 -10.94
CA TYR A 19 -1.63 -3.73 -10.00
C TYR A 19 -2.58 -4.66 -10.75
N THR A 20 -2.67 -5.90 -10.30
CA THR A 20 -3.69 -6.87 -10.72
C THR A 20 -4.38 -7.39 -9.47
N PRO A 21 -5.67 -7.12 -9.26
CA PRO A 21 -6.40 -7.50 -8.06
C PRO A 21 -6.20 -8.96 -7.66
N GLN A 22 -6.02 -9.23 -6.38
CA GLN A 22 -5.80 -10.55 -5.77
C GLN A 22 -4.52 -11.28 -6.21
N ARG A 23 -3.77 -10.77 -7.18
CA ARG A 23 -2.66 -11.49 -7.79
C ARG A 23 -1.31 -10.82 -7.57
N LYS A 24 -1.17 -9.55 -7.94
CA LYS A 24 0.15 -8.94 -8.06
C LYS A 24 0.13 -7.42 -7.90
N ILE A 25 1.16 -6.89 -7.23
CA ILE A 25 1.46 -5.47 -7.20
C ILE A 25 2.96 -5.24 -7.49
N GLY A 26 3.26 -4.57 -8.60
CA GLY A 26 4.65 -4.41 -9.05
C GLY A 26 5.38 -5.77 -9.15
N PRO A 27 6.52 -5.94 -8.46
CA PRO A 27 7.26 -7.19 -8.46
C PRO A 27 6.72 -8.25 -7.48
N LEU A 28 5.72 -7.91 -6.65
CA LEU A 28 5.23 -8.73 -5.55
C LEU A 28 3.99 -9.53 -5.97
N ASP A 29 4.05 -10.85 -5.89
CA ASP A 29 2.89 -11.73 -6.05
C ASP A 29 2.25 -12.01 -4.68
N PHE A 30 0.93 -11.90 -4.55
CA PHE A 30 0.24 -12.29 -3.32
C PHE A 30 0.38 -13.79 -3.09
N GLY A 31 0.65 -14.15 -1.83
CA GLY A 31 0.94 -15.52 -1.43
C GLY A 31 2.40 -15.94 -1.54
N MET A 32 3.28 -15.08 -2.09
CA MET A 32 4.71 -15.38 -2.12
C MET A 32 5.30 -15.41 -0.71
N ASP A 33 6.39 -16.15 -0.56
CA ASP A 33 7.11 -16.24 0.71
C ASP A 33 7.88 -14.96 1.02
N LEU A 34 8.13 -14.71 2.31
CA LEU A 34 8.85 -13.53 2.77
C LEU A 34 10.26 -13.44 2.18
N ALA A 35 10.97 -14.57 2.07
CA ALA A 35 12.33 -14.59 1.52
C ALA A 35 12.35 -14.20 0.04
N ASP A 36 11.38 -14.67 -0.73
CA ASP A 36 11.24 -14.35 -2.15
C ASP A 36 10.87 -12.88 -2.35
N ALA A 37 9.97 -12.35 -1.50
CA ALA A 37 9.62 -10.92 -1.52
C ALA A 37 10.84 -10.03 -1.23
N VAL A 38 11.67 -10.39 -0.25
CA VAL A 38 12.90 -9.65 0.06
C VAL A 38 13.87 -9.70 -1.12
N ALA A 39 14.04 -10.87 -1.74
CA ALA A 39 14.94 -11.05 -2.88
C ALA A 39 14.51 -10.21 -4.08
N VAL A 40 13.25 -10.32 -4.50
CA VAL A 40 12.74 -9.59 -5.66
C VAL A 40 12.74 -8.08 -5.44
N MET A 41 12.44 -7.62 -4.23
CA MET A 41 12.48 -6.19 -3.91
C MET A 41 13.92 -5.65 -3.90
N ALA A 42 14.90 -6.45 -3.48
CA ALA A 42 16.31 -6.08 -3.55
C ALA A 42 16.79 -5.89 -5.01
N GLU A 43 16.33 -6.72 -5.94
CA GLU A 43 16.60 -6.55 -7.39
C GLU A 43 16.05 -5.22 -7.93
N HIS A 44 15.01 -4.68 -7.31
CA HIS A 44 14.41 -3.38 -7.64
C HIS A 44 15.01 -2.21 -6.81
N GLY A 45 16.10 -2.46 -6.09
CA GLY A 45 16.85 -1.43 -5.37
C GLY A 45 16.29 -1.09 -3.98
N PHE A 46 15.37 -1.89 -3.43
CA PHE A 46 14.85 -1.67 -2.09
C PHE A 46 15.68 -2.40 -1.03
N THR A 47 15.80 -1.78 0.14
CA THR A 47 16.37 -2.40 1.34
C THR A 47 15.26 -2.82 2.29
N ALA A 48 15.39 -4.01 2.90
CA ALA A 48 14.37 -4.61 3.75
C ALA A 48 14.73 -4.54 5.23
N GLU A 49 13.74 -4.22 6.08
CA GLU A 49 13.81 -4.36 7.53
C GLU A 49 12.63 -5.23 8.00
N GLN A 50 12.92 -6.31 8.73
CA GLN A 50 11.90 -7.27 9.15
C GLN A 50 11.49 -7.05 10.59
N HIS A 51 10.19 -7.17 10.86
CA HIS A 51 9.58 -7.05 12.18
C HIS A 51 8.68 -8.24 12.48
N ALA A 52 8.85 -8.85 13.65
CA ALA A 52 7.88 -9.81 14.15
C ALA A 52 6.69 -9.05 14.72
N LEU A 53 5.48 -9.45 14.33
CA LEU A 53 4.23 -8.96 14.89
C LEU A 53 3.64 -10.01 15.84
N GLY A 54 2.69 -9.60 16.69
CA GLY A 54 1.91 -10.55 17.48
C GLY A 54 1.13 -11.52 16.58
N PRO A 55 0.60 -12.62 17.16
CA PRO A 55 -0.22 -13.55 16.39
C PRO A 55 -1.48 -12.86 15.88
N TRP A 56 -1.91 -13.25 14.69
CA TRP A 56 -3.12 -12.73 14.07
C TRP A 56 -4.35 -13.06 14.91
N HIS A 57 -5.13 -12.08 15.30
CA HIS A 57 -6.18 -12.21 16.31
C HIS A 57 -7.25 -13.26 15.98
N SER A 58 -7.60 -13.42 14.70
CA SER A 58 -8.65 -14.34 14.28
C SER A 58 -8.20 -15.79 14.16
N THR A 59 -6.91 -16.06 13.92
CA THR A 59 -6.40 -17.40 13.61
C THR A 59 -5.28 -17.88 14.53
N GLY A 60 -4.70 -17.00 15.34
CA GLY A 60 -3.50 -17.30 16.15
C GLY A 60 -2.23 -17.56 15.34
N ARG A 61 -2.26 -17.38 14.01
CA ARG A 61 -1.12 -17.63 13.11
C ARG A 61 -0.06 -16.54 13.27
N ALA A 62 1.21 -16.90 13.14
CA ALA A 62 2.31 -15.93 13.20
C ALA A 62 2.21 -14.92 12.07
N GLN A 63 2.46 -13.67 12.42
CA GLN A 63 2.46 -12.55 11.48
C GLN A 63 3.82 -11.88 11.46
N ARG A 64 4.23 -11.44 10.27
CA ARG A 64 5.47 -10.67 10.06
C ARG A 64 5.19 -9.48 9.18
N ARG A 65 5.90 -8.37 9.46
CA ARG A 65 5.95 -7.19 8.60
C ARG A 65 7.37 -7.04 8.06
N VAL A 66 7.47 -6.68 6.78
CA VAL A 66 8.72 -6.23 6.16
C VAL A 66 8.51 -4.81 5.67
N GLU A 67 9.39 -3.93 6.08
CA GLU A 67 9.46 -2.55 5.61
C GLU A 67 10.53 -2.42 4.54
N PHE A 68 10.15 -1.90 3.38
CA PHE A 68 11.04 -1.68 2.26
C PHE A 68 11.30 -0.18 2.08
N ARG A 69 12.57 0.20 2.14
CA ARG A 69 13.02 1.55 1.80
C ARG A 69 13.56 1.55 0.38
N GLY A 70 12.99 2.38 -0.48
CA GLY A 70 13.41 2.51 -1.87
C GLY A 70 14.71 3.32 -2.03
N PRO A 71 15.28 3.29 -3.23
CA PRO A 71 16.35 4.20 -3.61
C PRO A 71 15.78 5.62 -3.60
N SER A 72 15.96 6.31 -2.48
CA SER A 72 15.42 7.66 -2.33
C SER A 72 16.37 8.67 -2.95
N PRO A 73 15.87 9.61 -3.76
CA PRO A 73 16.66 10.74 -4.23
C PRO A 73 17.10 11.68 -3.08
N SER A 74 16.49 11.54 -1.92
CA SER A 74 16.83 12.30 -0.72
C SER A 74 17.21 11.37 0.44
N PRO A 75 18.44 11.50 1.00
CA PRO A 75 18.85 10.75 2.20
C PRO A 75 18.03 11.10 3.45
N ARG A 76 17.10 12.03 3.35
CA ARG A 76 16.21 12.47 4.43
C ARG A 76 14.89 11.70 4.48
N LEU A 77 14.54 10.97 3.42
CA LEU A 77 13.37 10.09 3.40
C LEU A 77 13.74 8.76 4.04
N THR A 78 13.72 8.70 5.37
CA THR A 78 14.05 7.49 6.15
C THR A 78 12.86 6.57 6.35
N ARG A 79 11.66 6.97 5.89
CA ARG A 79 10.43 6.20 6.05
C ARG A 79 10.35 5.05 5.05
N PRO A 80 9.68 3.96 5.39
CA PRO A 80 9.46 2.87 4.45
C PRO A 80 8.54 3.32 3.30
N ALA A 81 8.95 3.00 2.08
CA ALA A 81 8.17 3.25 0.87
C ALA A 81 7.04 2.22 0.69
N VAL A 82 7.28 0.99 1.15
CA VAL A 82 6.34 -0.12 1.07
C VAL A 82 6.42 -0.93 2.37
N LYS A 83 5.26 -1.33 2.91
CA LYS A 83 5.16 -2.28 4.01
C LYS A 83 4.40 -3.52 3.54
N CYS A 84 5.01 -4.67 3.71
CA CYS A 84 4.43 -5.96 3.34
C CYS A 84 4.11 -6.77 4.59
N TYR A 85 2.93 -7.39 4.60
CA TYR A 85 2.45 -8.19 5.72
C TYR A 85 2.29 -9.64 5.29
N PHE A 86 2.89 -10.52 6.07
CA PHE A 86 2.94 -11.96 5.81
C PHE A 86 2.27 -12.70 6.95
N ILE A 87 1.44 -13.68 6.61
CA ILE A 87 0.79 -14.57 7.56
C ILE A 87 1.31 -15.99 7.31
N GLU A 88 1.67 -16.69 8.38
CA GLU A 88 2.16 -18.07 8.32
C GLU A 88 1.21 -18.97 7.53
N GLY A 89 1.74 -19.68 6.53
CA GLY A 89 0.99 -20.57 5.64
C GLY A 89 0.13 -19.88 4.58
N ALA A 90 0.08 -18.53 4.55
CA ALA A 90 -0.60 -17.76 3.51
C ALA A 90 0.36 -16.90 2.67
N GLY A 91 1.57 -16.66 3.16
CA GLY A 91 2.54 -15.80 2.51
C GLY A 91 2.15 -14.32 2.57
N LEU A 92 2.47 -13.57 1.52
CA LEU A 92 2.13 -12.15 1.39
C LEU A 92 0.62 -11.95 1.25
N THR A 93 0.03 -11.24 2.20
CA THR A 93 -1.42 -11.00 2.25
C THR A 93 -1.82 -9.55 2.06
N CYS A 94 -0.92 -8.62 2.42
CA CYS A 94 -1.23 -7.20 2.40
C CYS A 94 0.02 -6.38 2.06
N VAL A 95 -0.15 -5.34 1.24
CA VAL A 95 0.90 -4.40 0.83
C VAL A 95 0.39 -2.98 1.01
N LEU A 96 1.06 -2.21 1.85
CA LEU A 96 0.81 -0.78 2.04
C LEU A 96 1.88 0.02 1.28
N VAL A 97 1.44 0.95 0.45
CA VAL A 97 2.32 1.83 -0.31
C VAL A 97 2.20 3.25 0.22
N ASP A 98 3.33 3.81 0.66
CA ASP A 98 3.41 5.15 1.25
C ASP A 98 3.15 6.24 0.20
N GLY A 99 2.30 7.21 0.54
CA GLY A 99 1.91 8.29 -0.36
C GLY A 99 3.05 9.26 -0.69
N LEU A 100 4.05 9.42 0.20
CA LEU A 100 5.10 10.42 0.01
C LEU A 100 6.29 9.87 -0.78
N CYS A 101 6.67 8.60 -0.58
CA CYS A 101 7.87 8.03 -1.17
C CYS A 101 7.70 6.64 -1.79
N GLY A 102 6.49 6.09 -1.78
CA GLY A 102 6.20 4.80 -2.39
C GLY A 102 6.27 4.83 -3.92
N PRO A 103 6.36 3.66 -4.56
CA PRO A 103 6.22 3.56 -6.02
C PRO A 103 4.86 4.10 -6.46
N GLN A 104 4.77 4.60 -7.68
CA GLN A 104 3.48 4.86 -8.29
C GLN A 104 2.84 3.53 -8.67
N VAL A 105 1.63 3.31 -8.22
CA VAL A 105 0.84 2.14 -8.61
C VAL A 105 -0.29 2.59 -9.52
N THR A 106 -0.40 1.91 -10.66
CA THR A 106 -1.46 2.19 -11.64
C THR A 106 -2.37 0.98 -11.77
N ASN A 107 -3.67 1.22 -11.73
CA ASN A 107 -4.70 0.23 -12.02
C ASN A 107 -5.72 0.83 -12.99
N GLU A 108 -6.04 0.12 -14.08
CA GLU A 108 -6.97 0.56 -15.14
C GLU A 108 -6.69 2.01 -15.62
N GLY A 109 -5.40 2.37 -15.72
CA GLY A 109 -4.97 3.71 -16.11
C GLY A 109 -5.02 4.77 -15.01
N ILE A 110 -5.58 4.47 -13.85
CA ILE A 110 -5.67 5.39 -12.72
C ILE A 110 -4.44 5.26 -11.85
N ARG A 111 -3.75 6.36 -11.61
CA ARG A 111 -2.60 6.46 -10.73
C ARG A 111 -3.07 6.67 -9.29
N LEU A 112 -2.56 5.88 -8.35
CA LEU A 112 -3.12 5.78 -7.01
C LEU A 112 -2.32 6.51 -5.94
N ILE A 113 -1.00 6.66 -6.11
CA ILE A 113 -0.07 7.06 -5.05
C ILE A 113 0.37 8.52 -5.21
N GLY A 114 0.41 9.26 -4.11
CA GLY A 114 0.95 10.62 -4.09
C GLY A 114 0.05 11.65 -4.78
N ARG A 115 -1.21 11.32 -5.06
CA ARG A 115 -2.20 12.20 -5.68
C ARG A 115 -2.88 13.10 -4.65
N VAL A 116 -3.45 14.19 -5.13
CA VAL A 116 -4.42 14.97 -4.33
C VAL A 116 -5.65 14.08 -4.09
N PRO A 117 -6.04 13.81 -2.83
CA PRO A 117 -7.11 12.85 -2.55
C PRO A 117 -8.46 13.16 -3.22
N SER A 118 -8.83 14.45 -3.33
CA SER A 118 -10.07 14.84 -3.99
C SER A 118 -10.08 14.59 -5.50
N GLU A 119 -8.92 14.73 -6.16
CA GLU A 119 -8.80 14.41 -7.59
C GLU A 119 -8.85 12.89 -7.81
N LEU A 120 -8.17 12.12 -6.94
CA LEU A 120 -8.22 10.66 -6.99
C LEU A 120 -9.65 10.15 -6.75
N LEU A 121 -10.38 10.73 -5.78
CA LEU A 121 -11.77 10.40 -5.53
C LEU A 121 -12.62 10.61 -6.80
N GLN A 122 -12.45 11.74 -7.48
CA GLN A 122 -13.18 12.05 -8.71
C GLN A 122 -12.90 11.02 -9.82
N ASP A 123 -11.64 10.63 -10.00
CA ASP A 123 -11.25 9.59 -10.97
C ASP A 123 -11.92 8.25 -10.62
N MET A 124 -11.94 7.88 -9.32
CA MET A 124 -12.58 6.65 -8.84
C MET A 124 -14.10 6.65 -8.97
N GLU A 125 -14.75 7.79 -8.71
CA GLU A 125 -16.21 7.94 -8.91
C GLU A 125 -16.58 7.83 -10.40
N SER A 126 -15.77 8.41 -11.27
CA SER A 126 -15.95 8.30 -12.72
C SER A 126 -15.81 6.85 -13.17
N TYR A 127 -14.74 6.17 -12.74
CA TYR A 127 -14.53 4.75 -13.02
C TYR A 127 -15.67 3.88 -12.51
N ALA A 128 -16.09 4.08 -11.26
CA ALA A 128 -17.18 3.31 -10.66
C ALA A 128 -18.49 3.48 -11.41
N THR A 129 -18.78 4.70 -11.89
CA THR A 129 -19.97 5.00 -12.68
C THR A 129 -19.92 4.34 -14.06
N GLU A 130 -18.76 4.40 -14.74
CA GLU A 130 -18.60 3.81 -16.07
C GLU A 130 -18.66 2.28 -16.07
N HIS A 131 -18.24 1.65 -14.96
CA HIS A 131 -18.13 0.19 -14.86
C HIS A 131 -19.20 -0.45 -13.96
N ASP A 132 -20.17 0.32 -13.48
CA ASP A 132 -21.22 -0.13 -12.55
C ASP A 132 -20.68 -0.92 -11.36
N THR A 133 -19.65 -0.37 -10.69
CA THR A 133 -18.98 -0.98 -9.55
C THR A 133 -19.17 -0.20 -8.25
N GLY A 134 -19.05 -0.90 -7.11
CA GLY A 134 -19.21 -0.32 -5.79
C GLY A 134 -18.03 0.55 -5.36
N LEU A 135 -18.34 1.74 -4.86
CA LEU A 135 -17.42 2.62 -4.18
C LEU A 135 -17.96 2.90 -2.79
N ARG A 136 -17.15 2.64 -1.77
CA ARG A 136 -17.54 2.87 -0.37
C ARG A 136 -16.54 3.79 0.31
N SER A 137 -17.00 4.61 1.23
CA SER A 137 -16.12 5.40 2.08
C SER A 137 -16.28 4.98 3.54
N SER A 138 -15.17 4.94 4.27
CA SER A 138 -15.18 4.78 5.72
C SER A 138 -15.59 6.09 6.40
N PRO A 139 -16.04 6.06 7.66
CA PRO A 139 -16.27 7.28 8.43
C PRO A 139 -15.00 8.14 8.61
N GLY A 140 -13.81 7.56 8.45
CA GLY A 140 -12.51 8.24 8.47
C GLY A 140 -12.14 8.93 7.16
N GLY A 141 -12.91 8.70 6.09
CA GLY A 141 -12.65 9.27 4.77
C GLY A 141 -11.79 8.39 3.86
N ASP A 142 -11.40 7.19 4.32
CA ASP A 142 -10.72 6.24 3.45
C ASP A 142 -11.70 5.67 2.43
N LEU A 143 -11.23 5.45 1.22
CA LEU A 143 -12.02 5.00 0.10
C LEU A 143 -11.74 3.52 -0.20
N TYR A 144 -12.78 2.73 -0.20
CA TYR A 144 -12.71 1.33 -0.60
C TYR A 144 -13.33 1.14 -1.99
N VAL A 145 -12.57 0.52 -2.89
CA VAL A 145 -13.01 0.20 -4.25
C VAL A 145 -13.17 -1.31 -4.39
N GLU A 146 -14.41 -1.77 -4.40
CA GLU A 146 -14.75 -3.21 -4.35
C GLU A 146 -14.09 -4.02 -5.49
N THR A 147 -14.18 -3.52 -6.73
CA THR A 147 -13.63 -4.23 -7.90
C THR A 147 -12.11 -4.33 -7.86
N PHE A 148 -11.45 -3.37 -7.23
CA PHE A 148 -10.00 -3.35 -7.14
C PHE A 148 -9.47 -4.03 -5.88
N GLU A 149 -10.31 -4.20 -4.86
CA GLU A 149 -9.91 -4.70 -3.54
C GLU A 149 -8.72 -3.91 -2.98
N ILE A 150 -8.87 -2.59 -3.01
CA ILE A 150 -7.91 -1.63 -2.48
C ILE A 150 -8.61 -0.67 -1.53
N GLU A 151 -7.86 -0.19 -0.58
CA GLU A 151 -8.22 0.98 0.22
C GLU A 151 -7.28 2.12 -0.08
N LEU A 152 -7.87 3.30 -0.24
CA LEU A 152 -7.16 4.53 -0.51
C LEU A 152 -7.41 5.47 0.65
N GLY A 153 -6.34 6.02 1.19
CA GLY A 153 -6.44 7.00 2.25
C GLY A 153 -5.59 8.23 1.97
N ALA A 154 -5.64 9.17 2.90
CA ALA A 154 -4.94 10.44 2.82
C ALA A 154 -3.84 10.52 3.86
N GLN A 155 -2.66 10.97 3.44
CA GLN A 155 -1.48 11.15 4.26
C GLN A 155 -1.03 12.60 4.22
N ARG A 156 -0.81 13.18 5.40
CA ARG A 156 -0.38 14.56 5.51
C ARG A 156 1.13 14.70 5.25
N ALA A 157 1.49 15.74 4.49
CA ALA A 157 2.86 16.12 4.17
C ALA A 157 3.01 17.64 4.35
N GLY A 158 3.24 18.08 5.59
CA GLY A 158 3.24 19.52 5.91
C GLY A 158 1.87 20.14 5.66
N ASP A 159 1.80 21.09 4.73
CA ASP A 159 0.57 21.75 4.31
C ASP A 159 -0.14 21.04 3.12
N SER A 160 0.45 19.96 2.63
CA SER A 160 -0.10 19.15 1.55
C SER A 160 -0.66 17.83 2.07
N VAL A 161 -1.50 17.20 1.26
CA VAL A 161 -2.05 15.86 1.52
C VAL A 161 -1.84 15.01 0.28
N ALA A 162 -1.35 13.80 0.47
CA ALA A 162 -1.09 12.84 -0.59
C ALA A 162 -1.83 11.53 -0.36
N SER A 163 -2.29 10.90 -1.42
CA SER A 163 -2.93 9.57 -1.33
C SER A 163 -1.92 8.47 -1.07
N TRP A 164 -2.27 7.53 -0.18
CA TRP A 164 -1.62 6.25 -0.01
C TRP A 164 -2.60 5.12 -0.40
N ALA A 165 -2.10 3.92 -0.59
CA ALA A 165 -2.96 2.79 -0.93
C ALA A 165 -2.57 1.52 -0.18
N LEU A 166 -3.59 0.77 0.23
CA LEU A 166 -3.51 -0.56 0.81
C LEU A 166 -4.07 -1.57 -0.18
N PHE A 167 -3.26 -2.54 -0.55
CA PHE A 167 -3.61 -3.66 -1.42
C PHE A 167 -3.63 -4.92 -0.58
N TYR A 168 -4.64 -5.75 -0.75
CA TYR A 168 -4.76 -6.97 0.04
C TYR A 168 -5.37 -8.11 -0.75
N ARG A 169 -5.10 -9.32 -0.29
CA ARG A 169 -5.68 -10.54 -0.84
C ARG A 169 -6.80 -11.00 0.09
N THR A 170 -8.03 -11.00 -0.39
CA THR A 170 -9.17 -11.68 0.26
C THR A 170 -9.06 -13.19 0.05
N GLY A 171 -9.63 -14.00 0.92
CA GLY A 171 -9.62 -15.44 0.77
C GLY A 171 -9.89 -16.18 2.09
N GLU A 172 -9.31 -17.37 2.23
CA GLU A 172 -9.54 -18.29 3.37
C GLU A 172 -9.27 -17.68 4.77
N ILE A 173 -8.61 -16.52 4.84
CA ILE A 173 -8.18 -15.93 6.09
C ILE A 173 -9.13 -14.84 6.57
N ALA A 174 -9.76 -14.11 5.65
CA ALA A 174 -10.59 -12.96 6.00
C ALA A 174 -11.50 -12.53 4.86
N GLY A 175 -12.66 -11.99 5.19
CA GLY A 175 -13.64 -11.52 4.23
C GLY A 175 -13.50 -10.03 3.86
N THR A 176 -12.69 -9.25 4.61
CA THR A 176 -12.53 -7.81 4.40
C THR A 176 -11.10 -7.38 4.74
N SER A 177 -10.69 -6.19 4.26
CA SER A 177 -9.40 -5.58 4.61
C SER A 177 -9.23 -5.37 6.12
N TRP A 178 -10.31 -5.05 6.84
CA TRP A 178 -10.30 -4.91 8.30
C TRP A 178 -9.85 -6.17 9.01
N ASP A 179 -10.11 -7.33 8.42
CA ASP A 179 -9.73 -8.62 8.97
C ASP A 179 -8.30 -9.03 8.57
N ILE A 180 -7.76 -8.48 7.48
CA ILE A 180 -6.45 -8.85 6.92
C ILE A 180 -5.37 -7.86 7.32
N ALA A 181 -5.69 -6.56 7.30
CA ALA A 181 -4.73 -5.53 7.62
C ALA A 181 -4.51 -5.43 9.12
N PRO A 182 -3.25 -5.39 9.58
CA PRO A 182 -2.95 -5.15 10.98
C PRO A 182 -3.54 -3.84 11.49
N ALA A 183 -3.95 -3.79 12.75
CA ALA A 183 -4.54 -2.60 13.36
C ALA A 183 -3.67 -1.33 13.21
N GLU A 184 -2.35 -1.49 13.13
CA GLU A 184 -1.41 -0.38 12.92
C GLU A 184 -1.58 0.33 11.57
N VAL A 185 -2.14 -0.35 10.56
CA VAL A 185 -2.40 0.24 9.24
C VAL A 185 -3.51 1.29 9.32
N TRP A 186 -4.44 1.12 10.26
CA TRP A 186 -5.57 2.01 10.47
C TRP A 186 -5.27 3.17 11.42
N HIS A 187 -4.11 3.15 12.08
CA HIS A 187 -3.65 4.28 12.88
C HIS A 187 -2.98 5.31 11.98
N HIS A 188 -3.59 6.46 11.91
CA HIS A 188 -3.24 7.57 11.03
C HIS A 188 -1.76 7.99 11.12
N TRP A 189 -1.28 8.38 10.00
CA TRP A 189 0.04 8.94 9.74
C TRP A 189 0.14 10.39 10.19
#